data_fcf172cf9f179a558bfd44e88f695911
#
_entry.id   fcf172cf9f179a558bfd44e88f695911
#
_cell.length_a   1.000
_cell.length_b   1.000
_cell.length_c   1.000
_cell.angle_alpha   90.00
_cell.angle_beta   90.00
_cell.angle_gamma   90.00
#
_symmetry.space_group_name_H-M   'P 1'
#
loop_
_entity.id
_entity.type
_entity.pdbx_description
1 polymer ?
#
loop_
_entity_poly.entity_id
_entity_poly.type
_entity_poly.pdbx_seq_one_letter_code
_entity_poly.pdbx_strand_id
1 'polypeptide(L)'
;LAGLLDVAGVPGTLHGDALVALDKLDKIGREGVGREFASRDIPPAAGERVLDFFTGIAGLAEVHRDDPGRHNAEVIARLGALVTGHGPATHGLTGLADILALSGATAAAGRLRVDPSLARGLSYYTGAIMEIAVPDLAGSLGGGGRYDNLVGMFLGHDVPAVGFSLGLERIIVVMGERGMFPASLAGAGADVMVTLWNAAGAAGALSLARDLRAAGLRVDVYPEADKLGRQFKYAASVGVPLVAVMGEDEAAAGTVTVKDMRTGEQVTLARAEVAGYARQRLGG
;
A
#
# COMPACT_ATOMS: atom_id res chain seq x y z
N LEU A 1 7.00 20.00 -15.45
CA LEU A 1 6.04 20.98 -14.90
C LEU A 1 6.62 22.40 -14.89
N ALA A 2 7.84 22.65 -14.33
CA ALA A 2 8.44 23.99 -14.34
C ALA A 2 8.47 24.62 -15.75
N GLY A 3 8.97 23.91 -16.74
CA GLY A 3 8.98 24.39 -18.13
C GLY A 3 7.60 24.64 -18.73
N LEU A 4 6.55 23.96 -18.27
CA LEU A 4 5.16 24.26 -18.67
C LEU A 4 4.71 25.59 -18.05
N LEU A 5 5.06 25.85 -16.80
CA LEU A 5 4.79 27.12 -16.13
C LEU A 5 5.55 28.29 -16.79
N ASP A 6 6.82 28.07 -17.18
CA ASP A 6 7.61 29.05 -17.93
C ASP A 6 6.93 29.44 -19.25
N VAL A 7 6.56 28.45 -20.06
CA VAL A 7 5.88 28.67 -21.35
C VAL A 7 4.51 29.34 -21.15
N ALA A 8 3.82 29.00 -20.08
CA ALA A 8 2.55 29.66 -19.73
C ALA A 8 2.76 31.12 -19.27
N GLY A 9 3.97 31.55 -18.97
CA GLY A 9 4.30 32.89 -18.52
C GLY A 9 4.14 33.11 -17.01
N VAL A 10 4.23 32.03 -16.23
CA VAL A 10 4.32 32.13 -14.76
C VAL A 10 5.77 32.48 -14.39
N PRO A 11 6.02 33.54 -13.62
CA PRO A 11 7.37 33.88 -13.18
C PRO A 11 8.02 32.74 -12.41
N GLY A 12 9.32 32.48 -12.65
CA GLY A 12 10.04 31.38 -12.00
C GLY A 12 10.01 31.41 -10.46
N THR A 13 9.96 32.61 -9.89
CA THR A 13 9.82 32.83 -8.42
C THR A 13 8.46 32.33 -7.87
N LEU A 14 7.44 32.19 -8.72
CA LEU A 14 6.09 31.75 -8.35
C LEU A 14 5.81 30.29 -8.76
N HIS A 15 6.79 29.57 -9.32
CA HIS A 15 6.60 28.16 -9.73
C HIS A 15 6.22 27.28 -8.53
N GLY A 16 6.88 27.44 -7.38
CA GLY A 16 6.54 26.68 -6.17
C GLY A 16 5.10 26.89 -5.73
N ASP A 17 4.65 28.14 -5.73
CA ASP A 17 3.29 28.52 -5.38
C ASP A 17 2.27 27.99 -6.37
N ALA A 18 2.59 28.04 -7.67
CA ALA A 18 1.73 27.49 -8.72
C ALA A 18 1.58 25.97 -8.59
N LEU A 19 2.68 25.24 -8.31
CA LEU A 19 2.64 23.79 -8.12
C LEU A 19 1.84 23.38 -6.88
N VAL A 20 1.97 24.12 -5.78
CA VAL A 20 1.16 23.89 -4.55
C VAL A 20 -0.33 24.10 -4.80
N ALA A 21 -0.70 25.07 -5.64
CA ALA A 21 -2.10 25.27 -6.01
C ALA A 21 -2.60 24.18 -6.96
N LEU A 22 -1.79 23.78 -7.94
CA LEU A 22 -2.11 22.70 -8.88
C LEU A 22 -2.28 21.33 -8.21
N ASP A 23 -1.53 21.02 -7.16
CA ASP A 23 -1.68 19.77 -6.37
C ASP A 23 -3.09 19.63 -5.74
N LYS A 24 -3.86 20.72 -5.74
CA LYS A 24 -5.23 20.72 -5.23
C LYS A 24 -6.29 20.62 -6.33
N LEU A 25 -5.89 20.53 -7.60
CA LEU A 25 -6.82 20.65 -8.74
C LEU A 25 -7.93 19.60 -8.70
N ASP A 26 -7.63 18.38 -8.34
CA ASP A 26 -8.58 17.28 -8.17
C ASP A 26 -9.53 17.46 -6.98
N LYS A 27 -9.16 18.26 -5.97
CA LYS A 27 -9.93 18.48 -4.74
C LYS A 27 -10.82 19.71 -4.80
N ILE A 28 -10.31 20.83 -5.33
CA ILE A 28 -10.99 22.11 -5.32
C ILE A 28 -11.44 22.60 -6.71
N GLY A 29 -11.08 21.81 -7.75
CA GLY A 29 -11.44 22.10 -9.14
C GLY A 29 -10.77 23.34 -9.72
N ARG A 30 -11.06 23.60 -11.02
CA ARG A 30 -10.51 24.75 -11.76
C ARG A 30 -10.72 26.10 -11.08
N GLU A 31 -11.96 26.36 -10.63
CA GLU A 31 -12.28 27.64 -9.98
C GLU A 31 -11.55 27.83 -8.65
N GLY A 32 -11.41 26.76 -7.88
CA GLY A 32 -10.67 26.78 -6.62
C GLY A 32 -9.19 27.10 -6.85
N VAL A 33 -8.56 26.42 -7.82
CA VAL A 33 -7.17 26.70 -8.18
C VAL A 33 -7.00 28.10 -8.75
N GLY A 34 -7.95 28.60 -9.54
CA GLY A 34 -7.93 29.98 -10.03
C GLY A 34 -7.92 31.02 -8.89
N ARG A 35 -8.70 30.80 -7.82
CA ARG A 35 -8.66 31.66 -6.61
C ARG A 35 -7.32 31.54 -5.88
N GLU A 36 -6.75 30.34 -5.78
CA GLU A 36 -5.43 30.13 -5.19
C GLU A 36 -4.33 30.85 -6.00
N PHE A 37 -4.41 30.80 -7.35
CA PHE A 37 -3.48 31.55 -8.21
C PHE A 37 -3.54 33.05 -7.97
N ALA A 38 -4.77 33.59 -7.91
CA ALA A 38 -4.96 35.01 -7.62
C ALA A 38 -4.40 35.41 -6.24
N SER A 39 -4.59 34.58 -5.21
CA SER A 39 -4.09 34.84 -3.86
C SER A 39 -2.56 34.76 -3.73
N ARG A 40 -1.89 34.20 -4.75
CA ARG A 40 -0.43 34.02 -4.82
C ARG A 40 0.23 34.90 -5.89
N ASP A 41 -0.46 35.93 -6.34
CA ASP A 41 0.02 36.90 -7.33
C ASP A 41 0.43 36.27 -8.68
N ILE A 42 -0.10 35.10 -9.03
CA ILE A 42 0.13 34.49 -10.34
C ILE A 42 -0.64 35.31 -11.39
N PRO A 43 0.06 35.76 -12.48
CA PRO A 43 -0.59 36.57 -13.49
C PRO A 43 -1.84 35.91 -14.07
N PRO A 44 -3.00 36.57 -14.12
CA PRO A 44 -4.26 35.95 -14.52
C PRO A 44 -4.21 35.25 -15.87
N ALA A 45 -3.59 35.88 -16.89
CA ALA A 45 -3.45 35.29 -18.21
C ALA A 45 -2.55 34.05 -18.24
N ALA A 46 -1.55 33.97 -17.38
CA ALA A 46 -0.71 32.80 -17.21
C ALA A 46 -1.48 31.66 -16.50
N GLY A 47 -2.17 32.01 -15.41
CA GLY A 47 -3.02 31.07 -14.67
C GLY A 47 -4.09 30.43 -15.54
N GLU A 48 -4.79 31.21 -16.36
CA GLU A 48 -5.81 30.69 -17.30
C GLU A 48 -5.19 29.72 -18.31
N ARG A 49 -4.05 30.03 -18.92
CA ARG A 49 -3.35 29.13 -19.86
C ARG A 49 -3.00 27.78 -19.19
N VAL A 50 -2.52 27.84 -17.95
CA VAL A 50 -2.21 26.63 -17.17
C VAL A 50 -3.47 25.81 -16.93
N LEU A 51 -4.55 26.44 -16.45
CA LEU A 51 -5.81 25.77 -16.16
C LEU A 51 -6.49 25.20 -17.40
N ASP A 52 -6.43 25.90 -18.54
CA ASP A 52 -6.96 25.41 -19.83
C ASP A 52 -6.23 24.13 -20.26
N PHE A 53 -4.91 24.12 -20.14
CA PHE A 53 -4.11 22.93 -20.43
C PHE A 53 -4.52 21.73 -19.56
N PHE A 54 -4.57 21.89 -18.24
CA PHE A 54 -4.92 20.80 -17.33
C PHE A 54 -6.38 20.32 -17.51
N THR A 55 -7.31 21.23 -17.77
CA THR A 55 -8.70 20.86 -18.09
C THR A 55 -8.76 20.04 -19.38
N GLY A 56 -8.00 20.41 -20.39
CA GLY A 56 -7.90 19.65 -21.64
C GLY A 56 -7.30 18.24 -21.44
N ILE A 57 -6.31 18.09 -20.55
CA ILE A 57 -5.75 16.78 -20.22
C ILE A 57 -6.74 15.92 -19.42
N ALA A 58 -7.45 16.49 -18.46
CA ALA A 58 -8.48 15.78 -17.71
C ALA A 58 -9.57 15.22 -18.64
N GLY A 59 -9.98 15.97 -19.65
CA GLY A 59 -10.90 15.50 -20.69
C GLY A 59 -10.35 14.30 -21.48
N LEU A 60 -9.06 14.26 -21.78
CA LEU A 60 -8.42 13.08 -22.41
C LEU A 60 -8.44 11.84 -21.53
N ALA A 61 -8.27 12.02 -20.23
CA ALA A 61 -8.28 10.90 -19.27
C ALA A 61 -9.64 10.19 -19.27
N GLU A 62 -10.74 10.92 -19.42
CA GLU A 62 -12.09 10.34 -19.56
C GLU A 62 -12.29 9.65 -20.92
N VAL A 63 -11.90 10.30 -22.01
CA VAL A 63 -12.05 9.76 -23.39
C VAL A 63 -11.27 8.47 -23.59
N HIS A 64 -10.07 8.37 -23.02
CA HIS A 64 -9.16 7.22 -23.16
C HIS A 64 -9.02 6.43 -21.86
N ARG A 65 -10.11 6.29 -21.10
CA ARG A 65 -10.08 5.60 -19.79
C ARG A 65 -9.48 4.20 -19.89
N ASP A 66 -9.86 3.45 -20.91
CA ASP A 66 -9.48 2.06 -21.10
C ASP A 66 -8.30 1.85 -22.08
N ASP A 67 -7.74 2.96 -22.59
CA ASP A 67 -6.58 2.93 -23.52
C ASP A 67 -5.46 3.86 -23.04
N PRO A 68 -4.63 3.40 -22.08
CA PRO A 68 -3.49 4.17 -21.60
C PRO A 68 -2.49 4.54 -22.72
N GLY A 69 -2.33 3.69 -23.72
CA GLY A 69 -1.41 3.93 -24.82
C GLY A 69 -1.82 5.15 -25.62
N ARG A 70 -3.07 5.21 -26.04
CA ARG A 70 -3.61 6.36 -26.79
C ARG A 70 -3.65 7.62 -25.94
N HIS A 71 -4.04 7.50 -24.66
CA HIS A 71 -3.98 8.61 -23.71
C HIS A 71 -2.57 9.21 -23.67
N ASN A 72 -1.55 8.37 -23.44
CA ASN A 72 -0.16 8.80 -23.33
C ASN A 72 0.33 9.47 -24.62
N ALA A 73 0.02 8.89 -25.78
CA ALA A 73 0.40 9.47 -27.08
C ALA A 73 -0.17 10.88 -27.25
N GLU A 74 -1.44 11.09 -26.94
CA GLU A 74 -2.07 12.42 -27.06
C GLU A 74 -1.54 13.42 -26.03
N VAL A 75 -1.31 12.98 -24.77
CA VAL A 75 -0.74 13.86 -23.72
C VAL A 75 0.68 14.28 -24.12
N ILE A 76 1.53 13.34 -24.56
CA ILE A 76 2.89 13.64 -25.02
C ILE A 76 2.88 14.59 -26.22
N ALA A 77 1.98 14.39 -27.19
CA ALA A 77 1.86 15.26 -28.35
C ALA A 77 1.45 16.69 -27.94
N ARG A 78 0.46 16.85 -27.05
CA ARG A 78 0.03 18.16 -26.55
C ARG A 78 1.11 18.87 -25.76
N LEU A 79 1.81 18.14 -24.87
CA LEU A 79 2.98 18.67 -24.16
C LEU A 79 4.07 19.12 -25.14
N GLY A 80 4.38 18.29 -26.14
CA GLY A 80 5.39 18.60 -27.16
C GLY A 80 5.09 19.87 -27.92
N ALA A 81 3.85 20.04 -28.37
CA ALA A 81 3.42 21.25 -29.04
C ALA A 81 3.53 22.51 -28.16
N LEU A 82 3.19 22.36 -26.87
CA LEU A 82 3.23 23.49 -25.93
C LEU A 82 4.66 23.91 -25.57
N VAL A 83 5.57 22.96 -25.36
CA VAL A 83 6.93 23.23 -24.89
C VAL A 83 7.95 23.36 -26.03
N THR A 84 7.51 23.44 -27.28
CA THR A 84 8.39 23.62 -28.44
C THR A 84 9.32 24.82 -28.25
N GLY A 85 10.63 24.59 -28.39
CA GLY A 85 11.65 25.62 -28.20
C GLY A 85 12.10 25.85 -26.75
N HIS A 86 11.47 25.21 -25.77
CA HIS A 86 11.89 25.28 -24.36
C HIS A 86 12.76 24.07 -24.00
N GLY A 87 14.09 24.23 -24.01
CA GLY A 87 15.05 23.13 -23.85
C GLY A 87 14.84 22.25 -22.62
N PRO A 88 14.76 22.79 -21.38
CA PRO A 88 14.54 21.99 -20.18
C PRO A 88 13.23 21.20 -20.20
N ALA A 89 12.14 21.77 -20.72
CA ALA A 89 10.86 21.09 -20.81
C ALA A 89 10.88 19.97 -21.87
N THR A 90 11.54 20.21 -23.01
CA THR A 90 11.75 19.19 -24.04
C THR A 90 12.55 18.01 -23.50
N HIS A 91 13.61 18.26 -22.72
CA HIS A 91 14.37 17.20 -22.06
C HIS A 91 13.52 16.36 -21.10
N GLY A 92 12.70 17.01 -20.27
CA GLY A 92 11.77 16.30 -19.37
C GLY A 92 10.72 15.47 -20.14
N LEU A 93 10.25 15.96 -21.28
CA LEU A 93 9.30 15.25 -22.13
C LEU A 93 9.96 14.01 -22.78
N THR A 94 11.20 14.13 -23.26
CA THR A 94 11.97 13.00 -23.77
C THR A 94 12.11 11.92 -22.69
N GLY A 95 12.47 12.30 -21.45
CA GLY A 95 12.56 11.35 -20.36
C GLY A 95 11.24 10.62 -20.05
N LEU A 96 10.10 11.28 -20.16
CA LEU A 96 8.79 10.61 -20.03
C LEU A 96 8.52 9.63 -21.19
N ALA A 97 8.86 10.03 -22.43
CA ALA A 97 8.72 9.16 -23.60
C ALA A 97 9.61 7.91 -23.48
N ASP A 98 10.85 8.06 -23.00
CA ASP A 98 11.78 6.95 -22.77
C ASP A 98 11.24 5.99 -21.69
N ILE A 99 10.69 6.50 -20.59
CA ILE A 99 10.05 5.69 -19.56
C ILE A 99 8.90 4.86 -20.14
N LEU A 100 8.03 5.47 -20.94
CA LEU A 100 6.92 4.78 -21.60
C LEU A 100 7.42 3.68 -22.55
N ALA A 101 8.44 3.98 -23.39
CA ALA A 101 9.01 3.02 -24.32
C ALA A 101 9.65 1.83 -23.59
N LEU A 102 10.47 2.09 -22.58
CA LEU A 102 11.14 1.06 -21.78
C LEU A 102 10.14 0.20 -20.97
N SER A 103 9.09 0.82 -20.45
CA SER A 103 8.05 0.09 -19.71
C SER A 103 7.32 -0.94 -20.55
N GLY A 104 7.26 -0.75 -21.87
CA GLY A 104 6.64 -1.69 -22.83
C GLY A 104 7.27 -3.08 -22.83
N ALA A 105 8.54 -3.20 -22.39
CA ALA A 105 9.25 -4.48 -22.26
C ALA A 105 9.12 -5.09 -20.84
N THR A 106 8.30 -4.55 -19.96
CA THR A 106 8.19 -4.95 -18.56
C THR A 106 6.75 -5.35 -18.19
N ALA A 107 6.54 -5.82 -16.97
CA ALA A 107 5.21 -6.07 -16.42
C ALA A 107 4.34 -4.78 -16.28
N ALA A 108 4.94 -3.60 -16.46
CA ALA A 108 4.23 -2.32 -16.45
C ALA A 108 3.65 -1.96 -17.84
N ALA A 109 3.87 -2.78 -18.87
CA ALA A 109 3.33 -2.55 -20.22
C ALA A 109 1.81 -2.30 -20.19
N GLY A 110 1.37 -1.20 -20.78
CA GLY A 110 -0.04 -0.80 -20.82
C GLY A 110 -0.62 -0.35 -19.48
N ARG A 111 0.17 -0.22 -18.42
CA ARG A 111 -0.29 0.19 -17.09
C ARG A 111 0.12 1.60 -16.70
N LEU A 112 1.04 2.21 -17.44
CA LEU A 112 1.47 3.58 -17.18
C LEU A 112 0.52 4.58 -17.84
N ARG A 113 0.20 5.64 -17.11
CA ARG A 113 -0.56 6.78 -17.60
C ARG A 113 0.19 8.07 -17.26
N VAL A 114 0.45 8.89 -18.24
CA VAL A 114 1.06 10.20 -18.03
C VAL A 114 0.01 11.16 -17.51
N ASP A 115 0.26 11.70 -16.34
CA ASP A 115 -0.57 12.72 -15.71
C ASP A 115 0.27 13.96 -15.40
N PRO A 116 0.17 15.02 -16.21
CA PRO A 116 0.87 16.27 -15.96
C PRO A 116 0.38 17.02 -14.70
N SER A 117 -0.79 16.67 -14.17
CA SER A 117 -1.31 17.29 -12.93
C SER A 117 -0.66 16.71 -11.67
N LEU A 118 0.06 15.60 -11.77
CA LEU A 118 0.78 15.00 -10.66
C LEU A 118 1.95 15.91 -10.23
N ALA A 119 1.65 16.84 -9.33
CA ALA A 119 2.57 17.83 -8.79
C ALA A 119 2.78 17.53 -7.30
N ARG A 120 3.63 16.56 -6.95
CA ARG A 120 3.95 16.27 -5.55
C ARG A 120 4.82 17.36 -4.94
N GLY A 121 4.38 17.88 -3.78
CA GLY A 121 4.98 19.02 -3.08
C GLY A 121 6.34 18.76 -2.41
N LEU A 122 7.09 17.74 -2.82
CA LEU A 122 8.41 17.47 -2.29
C LEU A 122 9.47 18.08 -3.23
N SER A 123 10.10 19.15 -2.76
CA SER A 123 11.08 19.94 -3.50
C SER A 123 12.35 19.20 -3.92
N TYR A 124 12.53 17.94 -3.51
CA TYR A 124 13.72 17.17 -3.81
C TYR A 124 13.63 16.34 -5.11
N TYR A 125 12.47 16.21 -5.74
CA TYR A 125 12.36 15.49 -7.00
C TYR A 125 13.00 16.26 -8.15
N THR A 126 13.86 15.59 -8.90
CA THR A 126 14.63 16.16 -10.02
C THR A 126 14.17 15.64 -11.38
N GLY A 127 13.22 14.71 -11.43
CA GLY A 127 12.74 14.09 -12.66
C GLY A 127 11.31 13.58 -12.54
N ALA A 128 11.06 12.41 -13.14
CA ALA A 128 9.75 11.80 -13.13
C ALA A 128 9.28 11.47 -11.70
N ILE A 129 8.01 11.73 -11.45
CA ILE A 129 7.30 11.37 -10.23
C ILE A 129 6.29 10.30 -10.60
N MET A 130 6.08 9.33 -9.72
CA MET A 130 5.21 8.17 -9.97
C MET A 130 4.27 7.95 -8.80
N GLU A 131 3.05 7.53 -9.09
CA GLU A 131 2.07 7.07 -8.11
C GLU A 131 1.37 5.80 -8.57
N ILE A 132 0.93 4.99 -7.61
CA ILE A 132 0.00 3.89 -7.87
C ILE A 132 -1.41 4.40 -7.59
N ALA A 133 -2.17 4.63 -8.66
CA ALA A 133 -3.59 4.91 -8.61
C ALA A 133 -4.40 3.61 -8.71
N VAL A 134 -5.47 3.53 -7.96
CA VAL A 134 -6.43 2.42 -8.03
C VAL A 134 -7.80 3.02 -8.31
N PRO A 135 -8.55 2.51 -9.31
CA PRO A 135 -9.89 2.98 -9.58
C PRO A 135 -10.78 2.96 -8.33
N ASP A 136 -11.59 3.99 -8.16
CA ASP A 136 -12.56 4.16 -7.07
C ASP A 136 -11.93 4.29 -5.66
N LEU A 137 -10.61 4.54 -5.59
CA LEU A 137 -9.92 4.79 -4.34
C LEU A 137 -9.38 6.23 -4.29
N ALA A 138 -9.77 6.98 -3.28
CA ALA A 138 -9.22 8.31 -3.05
C ALA A 138 -7.76 8.23 -2.59
N GLY A 139 -6.85 8.88 -3.34
CA GLY A 139 -5.42 8.91 -3.09
C GLY A 139 -4.68 7.67 -3.61
N SER A 140 -3.36 7.61 -3.41
CA SER A 140 -2.49 6.58 -3.98
C SER A 140 -2.15 5.46 -2.99
N LEU A 141 -1.83 4.26 -3.50
CA LEU A 141 -1.30 3.14 -2.73
C LEU A 141 0.22 3.19 -2.54
N GLY A 142 0.89 4.02 -3.30
CA GLY A 142 2.32 4.21 -3.22
C GLY A 142 2.77 5.34 -4.13
N GLY A 143 3.96 5.84 -3.91
CA GLY A 143 4.52 6.92 -4.71
C GLY A 143 6.03 7.02 -4.58
N GLY A 144 6.64 7.68 -5.55
CA GLY A 144 8.06 7.89 -5.60
C GLY A 144 8.48 8.73 -6.80
N GLY A 145 9.76 8.76 -7.07
CA GLY A 145 10.31 9.50 -8.21
C GLY A 145 11.82 9.57 -8.19
N ARG A 146 12.37 10.33 -9.13
CA ARG A 146 13.81 10.58 -9.26
C ARG A 146 14.22 11.78 -8.38
N TYR A 147 15.32 11.65 -7.63
CA TYR A 147 15.80 12.65 -6.68
C TYR A 147 17.35 12.70 -6.60
N ASP A 148 18.00 13.12 -7.67
CA ASP A 148 19.45 13.06 -7.83
C ASP A 148 20.22 13.87 -6.76
N ASN A 149 19.63 14.98 -6.28
CA ASN A 149 20.29 15.89 -5.36
C ASN A 149 20.16 15.46 -3.88
N LEU A 150 19.18 14.58 -3.54
CA LEU A 150 18.94 14.19 -2.16
C LEU A 150 20.13 13.44 -1.55
N VAL A 151 20.69 12.49 -2.30
CA VAL A 151 21.90 11.76 -1.90
C VAL A 151 23.12 12.68 -1.95
N GLY A 152 23.17 13.56 -2.94
CA GLY A 152 24.23 14.54 -3.14
C GLY A 152 24.43 15.50 -1.97
N MET A 153 23.36 15.84 -1.24
CA MET A 153 23.46 16.67 -0.03
C MET A 153 24.38 16.09 1.05
N PHE A 154 24.50 14.76 1.10
CA PHE A 154 25.37 14.05 2.05
C PHE A 154 26.75 13.75 1.48
N LEU A 155 26.88 13.60 0.17
CA LEU A 155 28.12 13.18 -0.49
C LEU A 155 28.90 14.35 -1.13
N GLY A 156 28.31 15.55 -1.22
CA GLY A 156 28.92 16.72 -1.82
C GLY A 156 28.97 16.71 -3.37
N HIS A 157 28.32 15.77 -4.01
CA HIS A 157 28.15 15.70 -5.47
C HIS A 157 26.83 14.99 -5.82
N ASP A 158 26.23 15.32 -6.95
CA ASP A 158 24.97 14.74 -7.38
C ASP A 158 25.11 13.24 -7.67
N VAL A 159 24.14 12.47 -7.20
CA VAL A 159 24.05 11.02 -7.40
C VAL A 159 22.66 10.69 -7.96
N PRO A 160 22.59 10.15 -9.20
CA PRO A 160 21.30 9.71 -9.73
C PRO A 160 20.63 8.69 -8.82
N ALA A 161 19.43 9.02 -8.37
CA ALA A 161 18.68 8.18 -7.45
C ALA A 161 17.20 8.19 -7.78
N VAL A 162 16.57 7.03 -7.60
CA VAL A 162 15.13 6.83 -7.69
C VAL A 162 14.67 6.01 -6.50
N GLY A 163 13.51 6.34 -5.95
CA GLY A 163 12.92 5.59 -4.84
C GLY A 163 11.42 5.54 -4.95
N PHE A 164 10.85 4.51 -4.34
CA PHE A 164 9.43 4.27 -4.35
C PHE A 164 8.99 3.70 -3.00
N SER A 165 7.88 4.18 -2.46
CA SER A 165 7.30 3.71 -1.20
C SER A 165 5.90 3.17 -1.43
N LEU A 166 5.57 2.07 -0.73
CA LEU A 166 4.25 1.45 -0.74
C LEU A 166 3.58 1.65 0.62
N GLY A 167 2.31 2.04 0.60
CA GLY A 167 1.48 2.15 1.80
C GLY A 167 0.91 0.78 2.18
N LEU A 168 1.67 0.00 2.96
CA LEU A 168 1.32 -1.38 3.30
C LEU A 168 -0.07 -1.49 3.93
N GLU A 169 -0.37 -0.68 4.94
CA GLU A 169 -1.65 -0.71 5.64
C GLU A 169 -2.81 -0.39 4.68
N ARG A 170 -2.60 0.58 3.80
CA ARG A 170 -3.59 0.98 2.81
C ARG A 170 -3.84 -0.12 1.77
N ILE A 171 -2.80 -0.83 1.33
CA ILE A 171 -2.91 -2.00 0.46
C ILE A 171 -3.72 -3.10 1.14
N ILE A 172 -3.43 -3.41 2.41
CA ILE A 172 -4.13 -4.42 3.19
C ILE A 172 -5.62 -4.08 3.32
N VAL A 173 -5.97 -2.82 3.62
CA VAL A 173 -7.37 -2.38 3.69
C VAL A 173 -8.08 -2.60 2.37
N VAL A 174 -7.50 -2.14 1.25
CA VAL A 174 -8.09 -2.30 -0.09
C VAL A 174 -8.23 -3.78 -0.48
N MET A 175 -7.22 -4.60 -0.19
CA MET A 175 -7.30 -6.05 -0.43
C MET A 175 -8.42 -6.69 0.38
N GLY A 176 -8.62 -6.28 1.64
CA GLY A 176 -9.71 -6.76 2.49
C GLY A 176 -11.08 -6.38 1.94
N GLU A 177 -11.29 -5.09 1.61
CA GLU A 177 -12.54 -4.57 1.05
C GLU A 177 -12.94 -5.24 -0.28
N ARG A 178 -11.95 -5.63 -1.08
CA ARG A 178 -12.14 -6.27 -2.39
C ARG A 178 -12.09 -7.79 -2.35
N GLY A 179 -11.97 -8.42 -1.17
CA GLY A 179 -11.92 -9.87 -1.02
C GLY A 179 -10.72 -10.51 -1.72
N MET A 180 -9.59 -9.80 -1.81
CA MET A 180 -8.40 -10.26 -2.55
C MET A 180 -7.49 -11.19 -1.74
N PHE A 181 -7.76 -11.39 -0.47
CA PHE A 181 -6.98 -12.33 0.32
C PHE A 181 -7.32 -13.78 -0.06
N PRO A 182 -6.31 -14.66 -0.22
CA PRO A 182 -6.54 -16.07 -0.44
C PRO A 182 -7.39 -16.69 0.69
N ALA A 183 -8.26 -17.61 0.36
CA ALA A 183 -9.10 -18.31 1.34
C ALA A 183 -8.28 -18.97 2.47
N SER A 184 -7.03 -19.39 2.18
CA SER A 184 -6.08 -19.91 3.16
C SER A 184 -5.68 -18.91 4.25
N LEU A 185 -5.82 -17.61 3.99
CA LEU A 185 -5.54 -16.53 4.96
C LEU A 185 -6.83 -16.00 5.64
N ALA A 186 -8.00 -16.39 5.16
CA ALA A 186 -9.29 -15.94 5.70
C ALA A 186 -9.67 -16.68 7.01
N GLY A 187 -8.88 -17.68 7.42
CA GLY A 187 -9.10 -18.44 8.66
C GLY A 187 -8.45 -17.78 9.87
N ALA A 188 -8.69 -18.38 11.04
CA ALA A 188 -8.01 -18.01 12.28
C ALA A 188 -6.49 -17.94 12.10
N GLY A 189 -5.83 -17.01 12.78
CA GLY A 189 -4.37 -16.88 12.77
C GLY A 189 -3.65 -18.11 13.35
N ALA A 190 -4.36 -18.94 14.13
CA ALA A 190 -3.86 -20.19 14.71
C ALA A 190 -4.86 -21.34 14.50
N ASP A 191 -4.34 -22.54 14.39
CA ASP A 191 -5.11 -23.79 14.32
C ASP A 191 -5.45 -24.30 15.72
N VAL A 192 -4.53 -24.09 16.66
CA VAL A 192 -4.63 -24.49 18.06
C VAL A 192 -4.21 -23.35 18.97
N MET A 193 -4.96 -23.05 20.01
CA MET A 193 -4.51 -22.22 21.11
C MET A 193 -4.20 -23.10 22.33
N VAL A 194 -3.01 -22.97 22.87
CA VAL A 194 -2.62 -23.61 24.14
C VAL A 194 -2.96 -22.65 25.28
N THR A 195 -3.72 -23.11 26.26
CA THR A 195 -4.06 -22.32 27.43
C THR A 195 -2.89 -22.25 28.41
N LEU A 196 -2.85 -21.18 29.19
CA LEU A 196 -1.94 -21.03 30.32
C LEU A 196 -2.72 -21.09 31.63
N TRP A 197 -2.64 -22.24 32.31
CA TRP A 197 -3.36 -22.51 33.56
C TRP A 197 -2.87 -21.64 34.72
N ASN A 198 -1.55 -21.67 34.93
CA ASN A 198 -0.86 -20.85 35.94
C ASN A 198 0.59 -20.59 35.48
N ALA A 199 1.31 -19.75 36.21
CA ALA A 199 2.70 -19.41 35.88
C ALA A 199 3.65 -20.64 35.91
N ALA A 200 3.42 -21.59 36.80
CA ALA A 200 4.23 -22.82 36.89
C ALA A 200 4.03 -23.71 35.64
N GLY A 201 2.85 -23.71 35.05
CA GLY A 201 2.54 -24.45 33.82
C GLY A 201 3.11 -23.85 32.53
N ALA A 202 3.70 -22.65 32.58
CA ALA A 202 4.17 -21.94 31.36
C ALA A 202 5.18 -22.74 30.54
N ALA A 203 6.15 -23.38 31.17
CA ALA A 203 7.14 -24.21 30.48
C ALA A 203 6.50 -25.41 29.76
N GLY A 204 5.49 -26.03 30.38
CA GLY A 204 4.71 -27.12 29.80
C GLY A 204 3.90 -26.66 28.58
N ALA A 205 3.19 -25.52 28.70
CA ALA A 205 2.42 -24.92 27.62
C ALA A 205 3.30 -24.56 26.42
N LEU A 206 4.44 -23.92 26.62
CA LEU A 206 5.41 -23.60 25.59
C LEU A 206 6.01 -24.85 24.94
N SER A 207 6.30 -25.88 25.72
CA SER A 207 6.78 -27.16 25.20
C SER A 207 5.73 -27.85 24.33
N LEU A 208 4.46 -27.88 24.76
CA LEU A 208 3.36 -28.39 23.95
C LEU A 208 3.20 -27.59 22.62
N ALA A 209 3.23 -26.28 22.72
CA ALA A 209 3.14 -25.42 21.52
C ALA A 209 4.29 -25.67 20.55
N ARG A 210 5.53 -25.85 21.04
CA ARG A 210 6.68 -26.23 20.22
C ARG A 210 6.44 -27.55 19.49
N ASP A 211 5.96 -28.57 20.19
CA ASP A 211 5.73 -29.89 19.61
C ASP A 211 4.63 -29.86 18.53
N LEU A 212 3.56 -29.12 18.77
CA LEU A 212 2.50 -28.91 17.79
C LEU A 212 2.97 -28.10 16.56
N ARG A 213 3.79 -27.08 16.78
CA ARG A 213 4.39 -26.30 15.67
C ARG A 213 5.35 -27.15 14.84
N ALA A 214 6.15 -28.00 15.47
CA ALA A 214 7.02 -28.96 14.79
C ALA A 214 6.23 -29.95 13.94
N ALA A 215 4.99 -30.24 14.32
CA ALA A 215 4.06 -31.04 13.55
C ALA A 215 3.34 -30.26 12.41
N GLY A 216 3.69 -28.99 12.15
CA GLY A 216 3.14 -28.17 11.06
C GLY A 216 1.87 -27.40 11.40
N LEU A 217 1.43 -27.38 12.66
CA LEU A 217 0.26 -26.61 13.10
C LEU A 217 0.66 -25.17 13.43
N ARG A 218 -0.24 -24.21 13.13
CA ARG A 218 -0.14 -22.83 13.61
C ARG A 218 -0.66 -22.78 15.04
N VAL A 219 0.19 -22.42 15.98
CA VAL A 219 -0.15 -22.50 17.41
C VAL A 219 0.07 -21.17 18.10
N ASP A 220 -0.98 -20.69 18.76
CA ASP A 220 -0.89 -19.59 19.69
C ASP A 220 -0.84 -20.10 21.13
N VAL A 221 -0.20 -19.33 22.02
CA VAL A 221 -0.20 -19.59 23.47
C VAL A 221 -0.82 -18.39 24.14
N TYR A 222 -1.82 -18.62 24.98
CA TYR A 222 -2.44 -17.52 25.70
C TYR A 222 -1.41 -16.80 26.56
N PRO A 223 -1.30 -15.45 26.50
CA PRO A 223 -0.13 -14.71 26.96
C PRO A 223 0.06 -14.67 28.47
N GLU A 224 -1.00 -14.89 29.25
CA GLU A 224 -0.97 -14.79 30.71
C GLU A 224 -1.84 -15.84 31.41
N ALA A 225 -1.51 -16.13 32.65
CA ALA A 225 -2.34 -17.02 33.48
C ALA A 225 -3.66 -16.33 33.84
N ASP A 226 -4.78 -16.84 33.33
CA ASP A 226 -6.11 -16.32 33.58
C ASP A 226 -7.13 -17.46 33.65
N LYS A 227 -8.36 -17.13 34.08
CA LYS A 227 -9.49 -18.07 34.12
C LYS A 227 -9.72 -18.68 32.72
N LEU A 228 -9.86 -20.00 32.63
CA LEU A 228 -10.08 -20.72 31.37
C LEU A 228 -11.25 -20.13 30.55
N GLY A 229 -12.33 -19.68 31.23
CA GLY A 229 -13.46 -19.06 30.57
C GLY A 229 -13.09 -17.82 29.74
N ARG A 230 -12.12 -17.01 30.18
CA ARG A 230 -11.61 -15.87 29.40
C ARG A 230 -10.78 -16.33 28.23
N GLN A 231 -9.92 -17.32 28.43
CA GLN A 231 -9.09 -17.88 27.38
C GLN A 231 -9.93 -18.51 26.27
N PHE A 232 -10.98 -19.26 26.60
CA PHE A 232 -11.94 -19.76 25.62
C PHE A 232 -12.69 -18.65 24.87
N LYS A 233 -13.11 -17.59 25.60
CA LYS A 233 -13.76 -16.44 24.98
C LYS A 233 -12.83 -15.73 23.98
N TYR A 234 -11.56 -15.58 24.34
CA TYR A 234 -10.54 -15.05 23.44
C TYR A 234 -10.36 -15.95 22.20
N ALA A 235 -10.16 -17.26 22.39
CA ALA A 235 -10.05 -18.20 21.28
C ALA A 235 -11.25 -18.12 20.31
N ALA A 236 -12.46 -18.02 20.86
CA ALA A 236 -13.67 -17.84 20.05
C ALA A 236 -13.68 -16.51 19.30
N SER A 237 -13.24 -15.41 19.94
CA SER A 237 -13.23 -14.08 19.31
C SER A 237 -12.25 -13.94 18.15
N VAL A 238 -11.15 -14.69 18.19
CA VAL A 238 -10.14 -14.74 17.11
C VAL A 238 -10.33 -15.94 16.18
N GLY A 239 -11.40 -16.72 16.38
CA GLY A 239 -11.79 -17.81 15.49
C GLY A 239 -10.90 -19.06 15.55
N VAL A 240 -10.11 -19.26 16.63
CA VAL A 240 -9.27 -20.46 16.76
C VAL A 240 -10.14 -21.69 16.92
N PRO A 241 -10.03 -22.72 16.06
CA PRO A 241 -10.92 -23.86 16.06
C PRO A 241 -10.68 -24.87 17.19
N LEU A 242 -9.44 -24.99 17.68
CA LEU A 242 -9.09 -25.96 18.71
C LEU A 242 -8.38 -25.26 19.87
N VAL A 243 -8.73 -25.65 21.11
CA VAL A 243 -8.06 -25.18 22.33
C VAL A 243 -7.52 -26.36 23.10
N ALA A 244 -6.21 -26.35 23.35
CA ALA A 244 -5.50 -27.36 24.13
C ALA A 244 -5.34 -26.87 25.57
N VAL A 245 -5.87 -27.60 26.51
CA VAL A 245 -5.80 -27.35 27.94
C VAL A 245 -4.88 -28.37 28.60
N MET A 246 -3.93 -27.88 29.37
CA MET A 246 -3.04 -28.71 30.19
C MET A 246 -2.97 -28.10 31.59
N GLY A 247 -3.85 -28.54 32.47
CA GLY A 247 -3.84 -28.21 33.90
C GLY A 247 -2.80 -29.04 34.67
N GLU A 248 -2.87 -28.98 35.97
CA GLU A 248 -1.92 -29.73 36.85
C GLU A 248 -2.12 -31.24 36.74
N ASP A 249 -3.38 -31.69 36.68
CA ASP A 249 -3.73 -33.11 36.56
C ASP A 249 -3.29 -33.67 35.19
N GLU A 250 -3.56 -32.96 34.12
CA GLU A 250 -3.14 -33.34 32.76
C GLU A 250 -1.62 -33.36 32.67
N ALA A 251 -0.96 -32.37 33.22
CA ALA A 251 0.53 -32.32 33.22
C ALA A 251 1.13 -33.51 33.99
N ALA A 252 0.56 -33.88 35.13
CA ALA A 252 1.01 -35.03 35.92
C ALA A 252 0.73 -36.37 35.21
N ALA A 253 -0.38 -36.47 34.47
CA ALA A 253 -0.77 -37.65 33.72
C ALA A 253 -0.14 -37.74 32.32
N GLY A 254 0.58 -36.69 31.84
CA GLY A 254 1.12 -36.63 30.49
C GLY A 254 0.04 -36.53 29.40
N THR A 255 -1.14 -35.99 29.75
CA THR A 255 -2.28 -35.81 28.85
C THR A 255 -2.55 -34.36 28.52
N VAL A 256 -3.42 -34.09 27.56
CA VAL A 256 -3.92 -32.79 27.17
C VAL A 256 -5.40 -32.91 26.82
N THR A 257 -6.21 -32.01 27.35
CA THR A 257 -7.62 -31.93 26.97
C THR A 257 -7.76 -30.96 25.79
N VAL A 258 -8.24 -31.46 24.66
CA VAL A 258 -8.49 -30.64 23.45
C VAL A 258 -9.97 -30.38 23.30
N LYS A 259 -10.34 -29.11 23.19
CA LYS A 259 -11.72 -28.68 22.92
C LYS A 259 -11.85 -28.17 21.49
N ASP A 260 -12.80 -28.72 20.73
CA ASP A 260 -13.22 -28.16 19.44
C ASP A 260 -14.19 -27.00 19.70
N MET A 261 -13.80 -25.80 19.34
CA MET A 261 -14.59 -24.58 19.59
C MET A 261 -15.82 -24.47 18.69
N ARG A 262 -15.87 -25.22 17.58
CA ARG A 262 -16.99 -25.24 16.62
C ARG A 262 -18.12 -26.14 17.08
N THR A 263 -17.78 -27.29 17.67
CA THR A 263 -18.76 -28.30 18.13
C THR A 263 -19.00 -28.29 19.63
N GLY A 264 -18.04 -27.78 20.40
CA GLY A 264 -18.02 -27.82 21.86
C GLY A 264 -17.52 -29.17 22.43
N GLU A 265 -17.24 -30.16 21.60
CA GLU A 265 -16.69 -31.45 22.02
C GLU A 265 -15.32 -31.31 22.68
N GLN A 266 -15.10 -32.14 23.67
CA GLN A 266 -13.80 -32.21 24.38
C GLN A 266 -13.32 -33.66 24.41
N VAL A 267 -12.02 -33.82 24.26
CA VAL A 267 -11.36 -35.11 24.37
C VAL A 267 -10.04 -34.96 25.11
N THR A 268 -9.75 -35.89 26.03
CA THR A 268 -8.45 -35.95 26.70
C THR A 268 -7.60 -37.03 26.02
N LEU A 269 -6.42 -36.66 25.58
CA LEU A 269 -5.50 -37.50 24.78
C LEU A 269 -4.13 -37.53 25.43
N ALA A 270 -3.35 -38.58 25.18
CA ALA A 270 -1.92 -38.54 25.45
C ALA A 270 -1.28 -37.40 24.65
N ARG A 271 -0.35 -36.69 25.26
CA ARG A 271 0.31 -35.50 24.65
C ARG A 271 0.84 -35.77 23.24
N ALA A 272 1.39 -36.97 23.00
CA ALA A 272 1.94 -37.35 21.69
C ALA A 272 0.88 -37.49 20.61
N GLU A 273 -0.38 -37.68 20.96
CA GLU A 273 -1.50 -37.89 20.02
C GLU A 273 -2.17 -36.59 19.57
N VAL A 274 -1.96 -35.49 20.31
CA VAL A 274 -2.65 -34.22 20.12
C VAL A 274 -2.44 -33.66 18.71
N ALA A 275 -1.22 -33.73 18.18
CA ALA A 275 -0.92 -33.23 16.83
C ALA A 275 -1.67 -34.00 15.72
N GLY A 276 -1.73 -35.33 15.86
CA GLY A 276 -2.51 -36.18 14.94
C GLY A 276 -4.00 -35.87 14.98
N TYR A 277 -4.56 -35.80 16.18
CA TYR A 277 -5.95 -35.44 16.39
C TYR A 277 -6.29 -34.08 15.81
N ALA A 278 -5.46 -33.05 16.09
CA ALA A 278 -5.68 -31.70 15.59
C ALA A 278 -5.72 -31.67 14.06
N ARG A 279 -4.78 -32.31 13.37
CA ARG A 279 -4.77 -32.39 11.89
C ARG A 279 -6.04 -33.06 11.36
N GLN A 280 -6.45 -34.17 11.93
CA GLN A 280 -7.68 -34.86 11.53
C GLN A 280 -8.93 -33.96 11.68
N ARG A 281 -9.01 -33.22 12.78
CA ARG A 281 -10.15 -32.30 13.03
C ARG A 281 -10.17 -31.06 12.14
N LEU A 282 -9.02 -30.64 11.65
CA LEU A 282 -8.87 -29.49 10.76
C LEU A 282 -9.07 -29.84 9.27
N GLY A 283 -9.20 -31.09 8.94
CA GLY A 283 -9.44 -31.55 7.56
C GLY A 283 -8.15 -31.65 6.73
N GLY A 284 -7.01 -31.89 7.38
CA GLY A 284 -5.69 -32.12 6.75
C GLY A 284 -5.56 -33.51 6.22
#